data_075e607a318297d20526f75a6c497a6f
#
_entry.id   075e607a318297d20526f75a6c497a6f
#
_cell.length_a   1.000
_cell.length_b   1.000
_cell.length_c   1.000
_cell.angle_alpha   90.00
_cell.angle_beta   90.00
_cell.angle_gamma   90.00
#
_symmetry.space_group_name_H-M   'P 1'
#
loop_
_entity.id
_entity.type
_entity.pdbx_description
1 polymer ?
#
loop_
_entity_poly.entity_id
_entity_poly.type
_entity_poly.pdbx_seq_one_letter_code
_entity_poly.pdbx_strand_id
1 'polypeptide(L)'
;MSFTFEVKEELARVMPRRDCCRRSELSALRRYGDRHGTWVVDSPAAARKVITLSKHVWGQAVAVRPFSRGDRHRFVLSPNAGAQGEPADELEALHAPCCRRAFLRGVFEVAGWVADPYRGSHLELSLAGEKDTALVQALLAEEEITARRGRRQGGQLLYVKSGEQVVRFLNLTGAHSAVMRFENVRVLKEVKNLVNRLVNADTANVGKTVEAAARQIEDIRAIVSAGLWERMPPVLQQAALARLRYPEVTIRELGEFLQPPVGKSGMNHRLRRLHGWAERARQKPKGPRVGGGRN
;
A
#
# COMPACT_ATOMS: atom_id res chain seq x y z
N MET A 1 15.27 9.04 -11.03
CA MET A 1 16.09 8.43 -9.94
C MET A 1 15.26 7.41 -9.20
N SER A 2 15.88 6.36 -8.61
CA SER A 2 15.13 5.37 -7.81
C SER A 2 14.92 5.89 -6.38
N PHE A 3 13.82 5.47 -5.73
CA PHE A 3 13.57 5.84 -4.33
C PHE A 3 14.72 5.43 -3.40
N THR A 4 15.30 4.24 -3.59
CA THR A 4 16.51 3.82 -2.87
C THR A 4 17.66 4.82 -2.99
N PHE A 5 17.89 5.38 -4.19
CA PHE A 5 18.94 6.37 -4.38
C PHE A 5 18.64 7.66 -3.62
N GLU A 6 17.40 8.14 -3.64
CA GLU A 6 16.98 9.33 -2.88
C GLU A 6 17.20 9.14 -1.38
N VAL A 7 16.85 7.96 -0.84
CA VAL A 7 17.09 7.62 0.57
C VAL A 7 18.58 7.61 0.90
N LYS A 8 19.42 6.98 0.05
CA LYS A 8 20.87 6.95 0.26
C LYS A 8 21.49 8.35 0.18
N GLU A 9 21.00 9.21 -0.72
CA GLU A 9 21.41 10.61 -0.80
C GLU A 9 21.04 11.42 0.46
N GLU A 10 19.87 11.18 1.01
CA GLU A 10 19.45 11.79 2.26
C GLU A 10 20.35 11.34 3.41
N LEU A 11 20.56 10.02 3.56
CA LEU A 11 21.40 9.44 4.61
C LEU A 11 22.86 9.87 4.50
N ALA A 12 23.38 10.04 3.29
CA ALA A 12 24.75 10.52 3.05
C ALA A 12 24.99 11.94 3.59
N ARG A 13 23.96 12.74 3.81
CA ARG A 13 24.04 14.07 4.40
C ARG A 13 23.93 14.06 5.94
N VAL A 14 23.53 12.94 6.52
CA VAL A 14 23.44 12.77 7.98
C VAL A 14 24.82 12.46 8.52
N MET A 15 25.44 13.44 9.20
CA MET A 15 26.75 13.27 9.84
C MET A 15 26.59 13.01 11.35
N PRO A 16 27.13 11.90 11.88
CA PRO A 16 27.06 11.63 13.30
C PRO A 16 27.89 12.65 14.09
N ARG A 17 27.33 13.13 15.20
CA ARG A 17 27.98 14.14 16.04
C ARG A 17 29.03 13.57 16.98
N ARG A 18 28.77 12.35 17.51
CA ARG A 18 29.63 11.68 18.50
C ARG A 18 30.68 10.83 17.81
N ASP A 19 31.89 10.78 18.35
CA ASP A 19 32.99 10.02 17.79
C ASP A 19 32.71 8.50 17.78
N CYS A 20 32.07 7.98 18.82
CA CYS A 20 31.62 6.59 18.85
C CYS A 20 30.68 6.25 17.67
N CYS A 21 29.74 7.15 17.34
CA CYS A 21 28.83 6.96 16.21
C CYS A 21 29.56 7.09 14.86
N ARG A 22 30.56 8.00 14.75
CA ARG A 22 31.40 8.12 13.54
C ARG A 22 32.18 6.85 13.27
N ARG A 23 32.78 6.26 14.32
CA ARG A 23 33.49 4.97 14.24
C ARG A 23 32.53 3.85 13.81
N SER A 24 31.38 3.72 14.49
CA SER A 24 30.40 2.67 14.16
C SER A 24 29.87 2.76 12.74
N GLU A 25 29.60 3.98 12.24
CA GLU A 25 29.11 4.16 10.86
C GLU A 25 30.19 3.84 9.83
N LEU A 26 31.42 4.33 10.06
CA LEU A 26 32.55 4.03 9.19
C LEU A 26 32.88 2.54 9.16
N SER A 27 32.81 1.84 10.30
CA SER A 27 32.99 0.41 10.42
C SER A 27 31.98 -0.34 9.54
N ALA A 28 30.71 0.04 9.60
CA ALA A 28 29.67 -0.56 8.73
C ALA A 28 29.95 -0.32 7.24
N LEU A 29 30.26 0.92 6.87
CA LEU A 29 30.62 1.28 5.49
C LEU A 29 31.81 0.45 4.99
N ARG A 30 32.85 0.27 5.83
CA ARG A 30 34.01 -0.55 5.50
C ARG A 30 33.64 -2.03 5.36
N ARG A 31 32.96 -2.58 6.37
CA ARG A 31 32.66 -4.02 6.46
C ARG A 31 31.75 -4.52 5.33
N TYR A 32 30.78 -3.71 4.89
CA TYR A 32 29.78 -4.10 3.91
C TYR A 32 29.94 -3.42 2.56
N GLY A 33 30.81 -2.43 2.45
CA GLY A 33 31.01 -1.67 1.23
C GLY A 33 31.89 -2.33 0.18
N ASP A 34 32.72 -3.29 0.57
CA ASP A 34 33.66 -3.89 -0.36
C ASP A 34 34.14 -5.32 -0.05
N ARG A 35 34.57 -5.99 -1.13
CA ARG A 35 35.23 -7.31 -1.10
C ARG A 35 36.77 -7.25 -1.18
N HIS A 36 37.37 -6.07 -1.46
CA HIS A 36 38.80 -5.91 -1.74
C HIS A 36 39.46 -4.66 -1.12
N GLY A 37 38.89 -4.12 -0.02
CA GLY A 37 39.44 -2.95 0.68
C GLY A 37 39.08 -1.61 0.04
N THR A 38 38.14 -1.57 -0.91
CA THR A 38 37.65 -0.36 -1.56
C THR A 38 36.13 -0.21 -1.39
N TRP A 39 35.64 1.01 -1.29
CA TRP A 39 34.20 1.27 -1.22
C TRP A 39 33.68 1.83 -2.53
N VAL A 40 32.56 1.34 -2.97
CA VAL A 40 31.89 1.90 -4.12
C VAL A 40 30.61 2.58 -3.65
N VAL A 41 30.53 3.89 -3.86
CA VAL A 41 29.35 4.69 -3.52
C VAL A 41 28.77 5.34 -4.77
N ASP A 42 27.44 5.50 -4.78
CA ASP A 42 26.70 5.91 -5.96
C ASP A 42 26.51 7.44 -6.07
N SER A 43 27.08 8.22 -5.12
CA SER A 43 26.89 9.67 -5.13
C SER A 43 28.04 10.49 -4.55
N PRO A 44 28.18 11.77 -4.98
CA PRO A 44 29.17 12.67 -4.41
C PRO A 44 28.96 12.94 -2.92
N ALA A 45 27.71 12.93 -2.42
CA ALA A 45 27.40 13.14 -1.00
C ALA A 45 27.94 11.97 -0.17
N ALA A 46 27.69 10.73 -0.60
CA ALA A 46 28.23 9.54 0.05
C ALA A 46 29.76 9.52 0.04
N ALA A 47 30.39 9.89 -1.08
CA ALA A 47 31.85 10.01 -1.16
C ALA A 47 32.40 11.02 -0.15
N ARG A 48 31.83 12.23 -0.09
CA ARG A 48 32.23 13.26 0.90
C ARG A 48 32.07 12.76 2.34
N LYS A 49 30.97 12.03 2.64
CA LYS A 49 30.74 11.47 3.96
C LYS A 49 31.83 10.48 4.36
N VAL A 50 32.15 9.52 3.49
CA VAL A 50 33.23 8.55 3.73
C VAL A 50 34.57 9.27 3.97
N ILE A 51 34.95 10.24 3.13
CA ILE A 51 36.17 11.03 3.30
C ILE A 51 36.20 11.72 4.66
N THR A 52 35.08 12.36 5.04
CA THR A 52 34.99 13.11 6.30
C THR A 52 35.08 12.16 7.51
N LEU A 53 34.37 11.03 7.47
CA LEU A 53 34.43 10.04 8.54
C LEU A 53 35.84 9.43 8.67
N SER A 54 36.47 9.07 7.55
CA SER A 54 37.83 8.49 7.54
C SER A 54 38.86 9.49 8.10
N LYS A 55 38.77 10.76 7.71
CA LYS A 55 39.64 11.80 8.27
C LYS A 55 39.48 11.96 9.78
N HIS A 56 38.24 11.91 10.28
CA HIS A 56 37.98 12.04 11.72
C HIS A 56 38.43 10.81 12.53
N VAL A 57 38.17 9.61 12.01
CA VAL A 57 38.40 8.36 12.75
C VAL A 57 39.86 7.86 12.64
N TRP A 58 40.44 7.97 11.43
CA TRP A 58 41.79 7.46 11.15
C TRP A 58 42.85 8.55 10.99
N GLY A 59 42.45 9.83 11.01
CA GLY A 59 43.38 10.93 10.77
C GLY A 59 43.86 11.02 9.30
N GLN A 60 43.35 10.18 8.42
CA GLN A 60 43.79 10.06 7.02
C GLN A 60 42.65 10.19 6.04
N ALA A 61 42.93 10.84 4.91
CA ALA A 61 42.00 10.91 3.80
C ALA A 61 42.06 9.61 2.98
N VAL A 62 40.92 9.19 2.42
CA VAL A 62 40.86 8.11 1.45
C VAL A 62 41.06 8.65 0.04
N ALA A 63 41.73 7.86 -0.83
CA ALA A 63 41.85 8.20 -2.25
C ALA A 63 40.48 8.01 -2.93
N VAL A 64 40.10 8.96 -3.78
CA VAL A 64 38.80 8.94 -4.50
C VAL A 64 39.08 8.88 -5.98
N ARG A 65 38.47 7.91 -6.65
CA ARG A 65 38.51 7.76 -8.11
C ARG A 65 37.07 7.77 -8.65
N PRO A 66 36.71 8.74 -9.49
CA PRO A 66 35.44 8.70 -10.19
C PRO A 66 35.44 7.53 -11.17
N PHE A 67 34.32 6.82 -11.23
CA PHE A 67 34.11 5.71 -12.16
C PHE A 67 32.73 5.87 -12.78
N SER A 68 32.67 5.95 -14.10
CA SER A 68 31.43 6.06 -14.86
C SER A 68 31.17 4.77 -15.63
N ARG A 69 29.96 4.22 -15.52
CA ARG A 69 29.52 3.10 -16.35
C ARG A 69 28.12 3.44 -16.91
N GLY A 70 28.09 3.87 -18.18
CA GLY A 70 26.90 4.48 -18.77
C GLY A 70 26.52 5.77 -18.03
N ASP A 71 25.25 6.02 -17.80
CA ASP A 71 24.74 7.23 -17.11
C ASP A 71 24.94 7.24 -15.58
N ARG A 72 25.60 6.23 -15.03
CA ARG A 72 25.83 6.13 -13.58
C ARG A 72 27.22 6.57 -13.21
N HIS A 73 27.31 7.66 -12.46
CA HIS A 73 28.54 8.11 -11.84
C HIS A 73 28.70 7.44 -10.48
N ARG A 74 29.81 6.75 -10.28
CA ARG A 74 30.21 6.11 -9.03
C ARG A 74 31.55 6.63 -8.57
N PHE A 75 31.79 6.48 -7.29
CA PHE A 75 33.06 6.85 -6.68
C PHE A 75 33.65 5.62 -6.03
N VAL A 76 34.86 5.25 -6.42
CA VAL A 76 35.65 4.23 -5.78
C VAL A 76 36.56 4.92 -4.77
N LEU A 77 36.42 4.54 -3.50
CA LEU A 77 37.18 5.08 -2.38
C LEU A 77 38.10 3.99 -1.86
N SER A 78 39.39 4.27 -1.79
CA SER A 78 40.40 3.34 -1.31
C SER A 78 41.06 3.92 -0.05
N PRO A 79 41.15 3.15 1.06
CA PRO A 79 41.92 3.57 2.21
C PRO A 79 43.41 3.65 1.81
N ASN A 80 44.12 4.65 2.33
CA ASN A 80 45.58 4.70 2.15
C ASN A 80 46.23 3.56 2.93
N ALA A 81 47.37 3.07 2.45
CA ALA A 81 48.16 2.05 3.12
C ALA A 81 48.54 2.55 4.54
N GLY A 82 48.06 1.87 5.59
CA GLY A 82 48.22 2.25 6.97
C GLY A 82 46.92 2.62 7.73
N ALA A 83 45.81 2.76 7.05
CA ALA A 83 44.49 2.96 7.67
C ALA A 83 43.92 1.62 8.22
N GLN A 84 44.70 0.91 9.03
CA GLN A 84 44.32 -0.35 9.67
C GLN A 84 44.08 -0.12 11.15
N GLY A 85 42.91 0.39 11.49
CA GLY A 85 42.37 0.20 12.83
C GLY A 85 41.65 -1.13 12.88
N GLU A 86 42.02 -2.04 13.79
CA GLU A 86 41.34 -3.31 13.94
C GLU A 86 39.93 -3.17 14.48
N PRO A 87 38.96 -3.98 13.99
CA PRO A 87 37.53 -3.85 14.34
C PRO A 87 37.12 -4.43 15.71
N ALA A 88 38.09 -4.88 16.57
CA ALA A 88 37.73 -5.62 17.77
C ALA A 88 36.88 -4.83 18.79
N ASP A 89 37.18 -3.54 19.02
CA ASP A 89 36.45 -2.70 19.97
C ASP A 89 35.12 -2.12 19.41
N GLU A 90 34.89 -2.26 18.12
CA GLU A 90 33.76 -1.63 17.44
C GLU A 90 32.43 -2.36 17.70
N LEU A 91 32.47 -3.68 17.95
CA LEU A 91 31.27 -4.48 18.23
C LEU A 91 30.70 -4.21 19.62
N GLU A 92 31.56 -3.95 20.62
CA GLU A 92 31.10 -3.57 21.97
C GLU A 92 30.39 -2.21 21.97
N ALA A 93 30.83 -1.27 21.14
CA ALA A 93 30.18 0.02 21.01
C ALA A 93 28.73 -0.08 20.45
N LEU A 94 28.36 -1.16 19.78
CA LEU A 94 27.02 -1.36 19.22
C LEU A 94 25.93 -1.62 20.27
N HIS A 95 26.29 -1.84 21.53
CA HIS A 95 25.32 -1.90 22.63
C HIS A 95 24.64 -0.53 22.86
N ALA A 96 25.32 0.57 22.56
CA ALA A 96 24.73 1.91 22.66
C ALA A 96 23.76 2.17 21.49
N PRO A 97 22.49 2.56 21.75
CA PRO A 97 21.50 2.77 20.68
C PRO A 97 21.96 3.77 19.59
N CYS A 98 22.68 4.82 19.97
CA CYS A 98 23.17 5.82 19.00
C CYS A 98 24.24 5.23 18.04
N CYS A 99 25.10 4.33 18.52
CA CYS A 99 26.12 3.64 17.71
C CYS A 99 25.47 2.59 16.81
N ARG A 100 24.50 1.83 17.32
CA ARG A 100 23.72 0.86 16.58
C ARG A 100 23.01 1.48 15.39
N ARG A 101 22.33 2.62 15.61
CA ARG A 101 21.65 3.37 14.55
C ARG A 101 22.61 3.90 13.50
N ALA A 102 23.76 4.41 13.91
CA ALA A 102 24.80 4.86 13.01
C ALA A 102 25.36 3.69 12.17
N PHE A 103 25.60 2.54 12.80
CA PHE A 103 26.02 1.32 12.11
C PHE A 103 24.99 0.85 11.08
N LEU A 104 23.71 0.73 11.48
CA LEU A 104 22.62 0.33 10.57
C LEU A 104 22.44 1.31 9.39
N ARG A 105 22.66 2.61 9.62
CA ARG A 105 22.70 3.61 8.53
C ARG A 105 23.82 3.30 7.54
N GLY A 106 25.04 3.07 8.01
CA GLY A 106 26.17 2.68 7.17
C GLY A 106 25.92 1.38 6.40
N VAL A 107 25.34 0.35 7.04
CA VAL A 107 24.93 -0.89 6.36
C VAL A 107 23.98 -0.59 5.20
N PHE A 108 22.96 0.24 5.44
CA PHE A 108 21.98 0.56 4.40
C PHE A 108 22.58 1.36 3.25
N GLU A 109 23.48 2.29 3.52
CA GLU A 109 24.11 3.11 2.47
C GLU A 109 24.84 2.26 1.43
N VAL A 110 25.48 1.16 1.83
CA VAL A 110 26.22 0.28 0.92
C VAL A 110 25.45 -0.95 0.47
N ALA A 111 24.75 -1.61 1.37
CA ALA A 111 24.10 -2.91 1.14
C ALA A 111 22.57 -2.84 1.08
N GLY A 112 21.98 -1.67 1.35
CA GLY A 112 20.54 -1.50 1.46
C GLY A 112 19.84 -1.22 0.13
N TRP A 113 18.59 -1.68 0.08
CA TRP A 113 17.62 -1.35 -0.95
C TRP A 113 16.24 -1.19 -0.30
N VAL A 114 15.43 -0.25 -0.79
CA VAL A 114 14.07 -0.02 -0.33
C VAL A 114 13.15 0.23 -1.52
N ALA A 115 11.97 -0.38 -1.49
CA ALA A 115 10.96 -0.22 -2.53
C ALA A 115 10.38 1.20 -2.53
N ASP A 116 9.97 1.67 -3.69
CA ASP A 116 9.14 2.88 -3.80
C ASP A 116 7.81 2.63 -3.07
N PRO A 117 7.38 3.54 -2.15
CA PRO A 117 6.16 3.36 -1.35
C PRO A 117 4.88 3.23 -2.18
N TYR A 118 4.85 3.72 -3.42
CA TYR A 118 3.74 3.49 -4.34
C TYR A 118 3.63 2.02 -4.77
N ARG A 119 4.77 1.32 -4.88
CA ARG A 119 4.86 -0.08 -5.34
C ARG A 119 4.75 -1.10 -4.20
N GLY A 120 5.08 -0.69 -2.98
CA GLY A 120 5.00 -1.58 -1.82
C GLY A 120 5.86 -1.14 -0.65
N SER A 121 5.82 -1.92 0.43
CA SER A 121 6.65 -1.71 1.62
C SER A 121 7.62 -2.88 1.71
N HIS A 122 8.84 -2.67 1.26
CA HIS A 122 9.87 -3.70 1.26
C HIS A 122 11.26 -3.07 1.41
N LEU A 123 12.04 -3.56 2.36
CA LEU A 123 13.42 -3.17 2.61
C LEU A 123 14.30 -4.41 2.58
N GLU A 124 15.43 -4.33 1.92
CA GLU A 124 16.41 -5.40 1.80
C GLU A 124 17.80 -4.93 2.20
N LEU A 125 18.55 -5.81 2.89
CA LEU A 125 19.98 -5.65 3.16
C LEU A 125 20.71 -6.89 2.62
N SER A 126 21.57 -6.69 1.62
CA SER A 126 22.35 -7.75 0.97
C SER A 126 23.71 -7.90 1.66
N LEU A 127 23.94 -9.04 2.31
CA LEU A 127 25.11 -9.29 3.16
C LEU A 127 25.92 -10.48 2.65
N ALA A 128 27.24 -10.44 2.82
CA ALA A 128 28.13 -11.44 2.20
C ALA A 128 28.15 -12.79 2.95
N GLY A 129 28.01 -12.77 4.28
CA GLY A 129 28.24 -13.96 5.12
C GLY A 129 27.19 -14.17 6.21
N GLU A 130 27.14 -15.39 6.74
CA GLU A 130 26.22 -15.78 7.81
C GLU A 130 26.44 -14.98 9.10
N LYS A 131 27.70 -14.78 9.50
CA LYS A 131 28.08 -14.01 10.71
C LYS A 131 27.59 -12.56 10.62
N ASP A 132 27.77 -11.94 9.46
CA ASP A 132 27.31 -10.57 9.19
C ASP A 132 25.80 -10.47 9.21
N THR A 133 25.13 -11.46 8.63
CA THR A 133 23.67 -11.55 8.62
C THR A 133 23.11 -11.69 10.03
N ALA A 134 23.71 -12.55 10.85
CA ALA A 134 23.32 -12.74 12.24
C ALA A 134 23.50 -11.46 13.07
N LEU A 135 24.65 -10.78 12.91
CA LEU A 135 24.91 -9.50 13.59
C LEU A 135 23.89 -8.44 13.23
N VAL A 136 23.69 -8.17 11.94
CA VAL A 136 22.75 -7.14 11.49
C VAL A 136 21.32 -7.49 11.89
N GLN A 137 20.93 -8.76 11.85
CA GLN A 137 19.62 -9.21 12.29
C GLN A 137 19.40 -8.97 13.79
N ALA A 138 20.42 -9.24 14.65
CA ALA A 138 20.36 -8.95 16.07
C ALA A 138 20.23 -7.45 16.34
N LEU A 139 21.01 -6.60 15.65
CA LEU A 139 20.93 -5.15 15.79
C LEU A 139 19.57 -4.60 15.37
N LEU A 140 18.95 -5.16 14.34
CA LEU A 140 17.58 -4.80 13.94
C LEU A 140 16.56 -5.22 15.00
N ALA A 141 16.70 -6.39 15.59
CA ALA A 141 15.82 -6.88 16.66
C ALA A 141 15.89 -6.01 17.91
N GLU A 142 17.06 -5.50 18.28
CA GLU A 142 17.26 -4.53 19.37
C GLU A 142 16.52 -3.19 19.11
N GLU A 143 16.30 -2.83 17.87
CA GLU A 143 15.49 -1.66 17.46
C GLU A 143 14.04 -2.05 17.15
N GLU A 144 13.58 -3.24 17.58
CA GLU A 144 12.23 -3.78 17.39
C GLU A 144 11.83 -3.95 15.91
N ILE A 145 12.81 -4.28 15.05
CA ILE A 145 12.59 -4.56 13.64
C ILE A 145 12.82 -6.03 13.39
N THR A 146 11.76 -6.72 12.97
CA THR A 146 11.79 -8.16 12.64
C THR A 146 12.21 -8.37 11.19
N ALA A 147 13.47 -8.65 10.93
CA ALA A 147 13.97 -8.99 9.61
C ALA A 147 13.97 -10.50 9.39
N ARG A 148 13.49 -10.92 8.22
CA ARG A 148 13.51 -12.32 7.78
C ARG A 148 14.73 -12.58 6.91
N ARG A 149 15.25 -13.81 6.96
CA ARG A 149 16.36 -14.24 6.14
C ARG A 149 15.87 -14.76 4.79
N GLY A 150 16.64 -14.47 3.77
CA GLY A 150 16.48 -14.98 2.41
C GLY A 150 17.84 -15.25 1.78
N ARG A 151 17.82 -15.80 0.57
CA ARG A 151 19.03 -16.01 -0.23
C ARG A 151 18.84 -15.35 -1.60
N ARG A 152 19.90 -14.73 -2.07
CA ARG A 152 19.96 -14.18 -3.43
C ARG A 152 21.29 -14.64 -4.06
N GLN A 153 21.39 -14.63 -5.40
CA GLN A 153 22.64 -14.98 -6.08
C GLN A 153 23.81 -14.18 -5.50
N GLY A 154 24.76 -14.87 -4.88
CA GLY A 154 26.01 -14.32 -4.35
C GLY A 154 25.99 -13.88 -2.87
N GLY A 155 24.92 -14.11 -2.07
CA GLY A 155 24.96 -13.77 -0.64
C GLY A 155 23.67 -14.01 0.12
N GLN A 156 23.71 -13.63 1.38
CA GLN A 156 22.57 -13.65 2.29
C GLN A 156 21.75 -12.36 2.16
N LEU A 157 20.46 -12.46 2.40
CA LEU A 157 19.53 -11.35 2.35
C LEU A 157 18.75 -11.26 3.66
N LEU A 158 18.72 -10.07 4.26
CA LEU A 158 17.74 -9.74 5.29
C LEU A 158 16.66 -8.84 4.64
N TYR A 159 15.40 -9.14 4.92
CA TYR A 159 14.30 -8.33 4.38
C TYR A 159 13.20 -8.05 5.40
N VAL A 160 12.58 -6.89 5.26
CA VAL A 160 11.44 -6.40 6.05
C VAL A 160 10.30 -6.07 5.10
N LYS A 161 9.10 -6.63 5.34
CA LYS A 161 7.90 -6.40 4.50
C LYS A 161 6.83 -5.54 5.18
N SER A 162 6.90 -5.36 6.50
CA SER A 162 5.97 -4.49 7.21
C SER A 162 6.28 -3.02 6.91
N GLY A 163 5.28 -2.27 6.42
CA GLY A 163 5.43 -0.84 6.16
C GLY A 163 5.80 -0.03 7.40
N GLU A 164 5.22 -0.38 8.54
CA GLU A 164 5.53 0.23 9.83
C GLU A 164 7.00 0.02 10.22
N GLN A 165 7.52 -1.19 10.06
CA GLN A 165 8.91 -1.49 10.38
C GLN A 165 9.89 -0.87 9.37
N VAL A 166 9.51 -0.74 8.09
CA VAL A 166 10.28 0.00 7.08
C VAL A 166 10.37 1.48 7.46
N VAL A 167 9.25 2.10 7.82
CA VAL A 167 9.21 3.49 8.30
C VAL A 167 10.04 3.66 9.57
N ARG A 168 9.94 2.72 10.52
CA ARG A 168 10.78 2.71 11.74
C ARG A 168 12.26 2.67 11.39
N PHE A 169 12.67 1.79 10.48
CA PHE A 169 14.07 1.72 10.01
C PHE A 169 14.54 3.04 9.40
N LEU A 170 13.76 3.62 8.49
CA LEU A 170 14.09 4.90 7.85
C LEU A 170 14.21 6.03 8.87
N ASN A 171 13.30 6.07 9.86
CA ASN A 171 13.32 7.08 10.92
C ASN A 171 14.56 6.94 11.82
N LEU A 172 14.86 5.72 12.30
CA LEU A 172 16.02 5.51 13.19
C LEU A 172 17.37 5.76 12.50
N THR A 173 17.45 5.57 11.18
CA THR A 173 18.65 5.86 10.40
C THR A 173 18.77 7.32 9.98
N GLY A 174 17.69 8.11 10.10
CA GLY A 174 17.67 9.55 9.84
C GLY A 174 17.18 9.94 8.44
N ALA A 175 16.50 9.05 7.71
CA ALA A 175 15.89 9.33 6.41
C ALA A 175 14.48 9.92 6.57
N HIS A 176 14.38 11.10 7.18
CA HIS A 176 13.10 11.70 7.57
C HIS A 176 12.25 12.13 6.37
N SER A 177 12.84 12.61 5.29
CA SER A 177 12.12 12.95 4.05
C SER A 177 11.50 11.69 3.41
N ALA A 178 12.24 10.58 3.46
CA ALA A 178 11.72 9.28 3.00
C ALA A 178 10.56 8.79 3.87
N VAL A 179 10.64 8.96 5.21
CA VAL A 179 9.54 8.66 6.13
C VAL A 179 8.28 9.44 5.75
N MET A 180 8.40 10.76 5.58
CA MET A 180 7.27 11.62 5.19
C MET A 180 6.65 11.17 3.87
N ARG A 181 7.47 10.77 2.89
CA ARG A 181 6.97 10.25 1.62
C ARG A 181 6.23 8.92 1.78
N PHE A 182 6.73 8.02 2.62
CA PHE A 182 6.05 6.76 2.96
C PHE A 182 4.68 7.00 3.59
N GLU A 183 4.61 7.87 4.60
CA GLU A 183 3.36 8.19 5.30
C GLU A 183 2.35 8.88 4.37
N ASN A 184 2.78 9.83 3.55
CA ASN A 184 1.91 10.48 2.58
C ASN A 184 1.28 9.46 1.60
N VAL A 185 2.08 8.52 1.08
CA VAL A 185 1.57 7.47 0.18
C VAL A 185 0.61 6.53 0.92
N ARG A 186 0.87 6.23 2.19
CA ARG A 186 -0.02 5.40 3.02
C ARG A 186 -1.39 6.05 3.17
N VAL A 187 -1.42 7.33 3.56
CA VAL A 187 -2.67 8.10 3.69
C VAL A 187 -3.43 8.15 2.37
N LEU A 188 -2.75 8.43 1.24
CA LEU A 188 -3.38 8.44 -0.07
C LEU A 188 -3.99 7.08 -0.45
N LYS A 189 -3.31 5.97 -0.14
CA LYS A 189 -3.84 4.61 -0.37
C LYS A 189 -5.06 4.33 0.50
N GLU A 190 -5.06 4.74 1.76
CA GLU A 190 -6.19 4.58 2.68
C GLU A 190 -7.41 5.36 2.20
N VAL A 191 -7.24 6.62 1.82
CA VAL A 191 -8.31 7.46 1.25
C VAL A 191 -8.87 6.84 -0.03
N LYS A 192 -8.00 6.42 -0.96
CA LYS A 192 -8.43 5.76 -2.19
C LYS A 192 -9.23 4.48 -1.93
N ASN A 193 -8.79 3.66 -0.98
CA ASN A 193 -9.50 2.43 -0.59
C ASN A 193 -10.85 2.72 0.05
N LEU A 194 -10.96 3.80 0.84
CA LEU A 194 -12.23 4.24 1.41
C LEU A 194 -13.20 4.69 0.33
N VAL A 195 -12.74 5.56 -0.59
CA VAL A 195 -13.54 6.03 -1.73
C VAL A 195 -14.02 4.86 -2.59
N ASN A 196 -13.12 3.92 -2.93
CA ASN A 196 -13.50 2.75 -3.73
C ASN A 196 -14.57 1.90 -3.02
N ARG A 197 -14.47 1.72 -1.69
CA ARG A 197 -15.49 1.00 -0.91
C ARG A 197 -16.83 1.72 -0.93
N LEU A 198 -16.84 3.04 -0.79
CA LEU A 198 -18.08 3.85 -0.87
C LEU A 198 -18.72 3.75 -2.25
N VAL A 199 -17.94 3.95 -3.32
CA VAL A 199 -18.41 3.85 -4.70
C VAL A 199 -18.96 2.44 -4.99
N ASN A 200 -18.25 1.38 -4.56
CA ASN A 200 -18.72 0.01 -4.75
C ASN A 200 -20.04 -0.27 -3.99
N ALA A 201 -20.17 0.27 -2.76
CA ALA A 201 -21.39 0.14 -1.98
C ALA A 201 -22.56 0.88 -2.64
N ASP A 202 -22.33 2.10 -3.12
CA ASP A 202 -23.36 2.88 -3.83
C ASP A 202 -23.76 2.22 -5.15
N THR A 203 -22.80 1.74 -5.93
CA THR A 203 -23.06 1.02 -7.18
C THR A 203 -23.88 -0.25 -6.93
N ALA A 204 -23.56 -1.02 -5.90
CA ALA A 204 -24.31 -2.20 -5.51
C ALA A 204 -25.73 -1.87 -5.05
N ASN A 205 -25.93 -0.76 -4.34
CA ASN A 205 -27.23 -0.30 -3.90
C ASN A 205 -28.10 0.16 -5.07
N VAL A 206 -27.52 0.92 -6.01
CA VAL A 206 -28.20 1.33 -7.24
C VAL A 206 -28.60 0.09 -8.07
N GLY A 207 -27.66 -0.85 -8.26
CA GLY A 207 -27.94 -2.11 -8.97
C GLY A 207 -29.13 -2.87 -8.38
N LYS A 208 -29.16 -3.06 -7.06
CA LYS A 208 -30.29 -3.71 -6.35
C LYS A 208 -31.60 -2.96 -6.52
N THR A 209 -31.56 -1.63 -6.54
CA THR A 209 -32.75 -0.79 -6.73
C THR A 209 -33.31 -0.96 -8.13
N VAL A 210 -32.45 -0.92 -9.16
CA VAL A 210 -32.83 -1.11 -10.57
C VAL A 210 -33.39 -2.50 -10.81
N GLU A 211 -32.74 -3.56 -10.33
CA GLU A 211 -33.23 -4.93 -10.48
C GLU A 211 -34.59 -5.13 -9.77
N ALA A 212 -34.75 -4.56 -8.56
CA ALA A 212 -36.02 -4.65 -7.84
C ALA A 212 -37.15 -3.92 -8.60
N ALA A 213 -36.85 -2.75 -9.14
CA ALA A 213 -37.81 -1.99 -9.97
C ALA A 213 -38.20 -2.75 -11.24
N ALA A 214 -37.22 -3.34 -11.93
CA ALA A 214 -37.50 -4.14 -13.12
C ALA A 214 -38.43 -5.32 -12.82
N ARG A 215 -38.15 -6.10 -11.74
CA ARG A 215 -39.04 -7.19 -11.29
C ARG A 215 -40.44 -6.70 -10.97
N GLN A 216 -40.57 -5.55 -10.29
CA GLN A 216 -41.86 -4.96 -9.95
C GLN A 216 -42.66 -4.54 -11.19
N ILE A 217 -42.00 -3.98 -12.22
CA ILE A 217 -42.62 -3.63 -13.50
C ILE A 217 -43.08 -4.90 -14.25
N GLU A 218 -42.30 -5.96 -14.25
CA GLU A 218 -42.69 -7.25 -14.81
C GLU A 218 -43.90 -7.86 -14.10
N ASP A 219 -43.98 -7.74 -12.77
CA ASP A 219 -45.15 -8.16 -11.99
C ASP A 219 -46.39 -7.39 -12.41
N ILE A 220 -46.29 -6.06 -12.54
CA ILE A 220 -47.39 -5.23 -12.97
C ILE A 220 -47.84 -5.60 -14.40
N ARG A 221 -46.91 -5.81 -15.33
CA ARG A 221 -47.21 -6.29 -16.70
C ARG A 221 -47.96 -7.60 -16.70
N ALA A 222 -47.55 -8.56 -15.89
CA ALA A 222 -48.20 -9.87 -15.74
C ALA A 222 -49.64 -9.74 -15.24
N ILE A 223 -49.89 -8.86 -14.25
CA ILE A 223 -51.22 -8.57 -13.73
C ILE A 223 -52.14 -7.99 -14.81
N VAL A 224 -51.62 -7.00 -15.56
CA VAL A 224 -52.38 -6.36 -16.66
C VAL A 224 -52.71 -7.37 -17.76
N SER A 225 -51.71 -8.16 -18.21
CA SER A 225 -51.90 -9.16 -19.28
C SER A 225 -52.87 -10.29 -18.90
N ALA A 226 -53.01 -10.59 -17.62
CA ALA A 226 -53.98 -11.57 -17.10
C ALA A 226 -55.39 -10.98 -16.87
N GLY A 227 -55.62 -9.67 -17.18
CA GLY A 227 -56.91 -9.02 -16.97
C GLY A 227 -57.32 -8.86 -15.49
N LEU A 228 -56.34 -8.85 -14.59
CA LEU A 228 -56.58 -8.76 -13.15
C LEU A 228 -56.53 -7.34 -12.59
N TRP A 229 -56.23 -6.35 -13.43
CA TRP A 229 -56.04 -4.95 -13.03
C TRP A 229 -57.27 -4.39 -12.30
N GLU A 230 -58.47 -4.53 -12.85
CA GLU A 230 -59.72 -4.00 -12.30
C GLU A 230 -60.16 -4.70 -10.98
N ARG A 231 -59.64 -5.89 -10.73
CA ARG A 231 -59.88 -6.65 -9.50
C ARG A 231 -58.95 -6.28 -8.36
N MET A 232 -57.92 -5.50 -8.67
CA MET A 232 -56.91 -5.15 -7.68
C MET A 232 -57.36 -3.99 -6.81
N PRO A 233 -57.10 -4.00 -5.49
CA PRO A 233 -57.43 -2.87 -4.60
C PRO A 233 -56.85 -1.53 -5.11
N PRO A 234 -57.60 -0.40 -5.03
CA PRO A 234 -57.14 0.89 -5.54
C PRO A 234 -55.79 1.35 -5.00
N VAL A 235 -55.51 1.03 -3.71
CA VAL A 235 -54.20 1.35 -3.09
C VAL A 235 -53.02 0.63 -3.73
N LEU A 236 -53.24 -0.55 -4.33
CA LEU A 236 -52.21 -1.28 -5.08
C LEU A 236 -52.07 -0.80 -6.52
N GLN A 237 -53.22 -0.38 -7.16
CA GLN A 237 -53.19 0.25 -8.46
C GLN A 237 -52.39 1.55 -8.41
N GLN A 238 -52.61 2.40 -7.37
CA GLN A 238 -51.80 3.61 -7.17
C GLN A 238 -50.30 3.32 -7.04
N ALA A 239 -49.93 2.29 -6.26
CA ALA A 239 -48.54 1.90 -6.10
C ALA A 239 -47.92 1.37 -7.42
N ALA A 240 -48.69 0.62 -8.20
CA ALA A 240 -48.27 0.13 -9.52
C ALA A 240 -48.10 1.28 -10.51
N LEU A 241 -49.04 2.21 -10.59
CA LEU A 241 -48.94 3.38 -11.46
C LEU A 241 -47.74 4.26 -11.10
N ALA A 242 -47.50 4.49 -9.82
CA ALA A 242 -46.34 5.24 -9.36
C ALA A 242 -45.03 4.55 -9.81
N ARG A 243 -44.91 3.20 -9.68
CA ARG A 243 -43.73 2.47 -10.12
C ARG A 243 -43.52 2.49 -11.63
N LEU A 244 -44.59 2.42 -12.41
CA LEU A 244 -44.51 2.55 -13.87
C LEU A 244 -44.06 3.93 -14.32
N ARG A 245 -44.53 4.99 -13.60
CA ARG A 245 -44.18 6.37 -13.89
C ARG A 245 -42.78 6.75 -13.46
N TYR A 246 -42.30 6.17 -12.36
CA TYR A 246 -41.00 6.46 -11.75
C TYR A 246 -40.19 5.16 -11.52
N PRO A 247 -39.67 4.56 -12.59
CA PRO A 247 -38.98 3.26 -12.51
C PRO A 247 -37.65 3.29 -11.75
N GLU A 248 -36.96 4.43 -11.71
CA GLU A 248 -35.59 4.55 -11.19
C GLU A 248 -35.53 4.98 -9.71
N VAL A 249 -36.65 5.47 -9.16
CA VAL A 249 -36.65 6.01 -7.79
C VAL A 249 -36.65 4.89 -6.74
N THR A 250 -36.10 5.20 -5.58
CA THR A 250 -36.09 4.28 -4.44
C THR A 250 -37.51 4.03 -3.91
N ILE A 251 -37.71 2.95 -3.13
CA ILE A 251 -39.00 2.64 -2.51
C ILE A 251 -39.46 3.75 -1.57
N ARG A 252 -38.55 4.48 -0.95
CA ARG A 252 -38.90 5.62 -0.07
C ARG A 252 -39.45 6.77 -0.87
N GLU A 253 -38.74 7.23 -1.88
CA GLU A 253 -39.16 8.31 -2.79
C GLU A 253 -40.47 7.94 -3.48
N LEU A 254 -40.61 6.68 -3.91
CA LEU A 254 -41.84 6.20 -4.53
C LEU A 254 -43.05 6.33 -3.59
N GLY A 255 -42.86 6.14 -2.29
CA GLY A 255 -43.94 6.36 -1.30
C GLY A 255 -44.31 7.81 -1.12
N GLU A 256 -43.40 8.74 -1.32
CA GLU A 256 -43.60 10.17 -1.21
C GLU A 256 -44.50 10.72 -2.39
N PHE A 257 -44.48 10.03 -3.54
CA PHE A 257 -45.33 10.38 -4.69
C PHE A 257 -46.79 9.91 -4.60
N LEU A 258 -47.14 9.15 -3.56
CA LEU A 258 -48.53 8.72 -3.37
C LEU A 258 -49.37 9.77 -2.63
N GLN A 259 -50.68 9.70 -2.81
CA GLN A 259 -51.64 10.54 -2.07
C GLN A 259 -52.64 9.69 -1.33
N PRO A 260 -52.65 9.71 0.03
CA PRO A 260 -51.65 10.37 0.89
C PRO A 260 -50.29 9.69 0.81
N PRO A 261 -49.16 10.41 1.12
CA PRO A 261 -47.83 9.84 1.12
C PRO A 261 -47.69 8.66 2.11
N VAL A 262 -46.90 7.68 1.75
CA VAL A 262 -46.61 6.51 2.60
C VAL A 262 -45.13 6.32 2.82
N GLY A 263 -44.77 5.90 4.03
CA GLY A 263 -43.36 5.60 4.34
C GLY A 263 -42.84 4.37 3.58
N LYS A 264 -41.51 4.20 3.59
CA LYS A 264 -40.79 3.08 2.96
C LYS A 264 -41.42 1.70 3.29
N SER A 265 -41.79 1.48 4.56
CA SER A 265 -42.40 0.23 5.01
C SER A 265 -43.76 -0.01 4.35
N GLY A 266 -44.64 0.99 4.35
CA GLY A 266 -45.95 0.93 3.72
C GLY A 266 -45.84 0.68 2.20
N MET A 267 -44.93 1.37 1.51
CA MET A 267 -44.70 1.14 0.10
C MET A 267 -44.17 -0.24 -0.19
N ASN A 268 -43.22 -0.73 0.59
CA ASN A 268 -42.68 -2.09 0.45
C ASN A 268 -43.77 -3.17 0.66
N HIS A 269 -44.67 -2.96 1.63
CA HIS A 269 -45.81 -3.86 1.84
C HIS A 269 -46.75 -3.88 0.62
N ARG A 270 -47.04 -2.71 -0.01
CA ARG A 270 -47.87 -2.64 -1.20
C ARG A 270 -47.22 -3.37 -2.39
N LEU A 271 -45.90 -3.19 -2.60
CA LEU A 271 -45.15 -3.86 -3.66
C LEU A 271 -45.08 -5.40 -3.46
N ARG A 272 -44.94 -5.87 -2.22
CA ARG A 272 -45.03 -7.32 -1.91
C ARG A 272 -46.40 -7.89 -2.24
N ARG A 273 -47.48 -7.16 -1.94
CA ARG A 273 -48.83 -7.57 -2.29
C ARG A 273 -49.05 -7.57 -3.81
N LEU A 274 -48.47 -6.63 -4.56
CA LEU A 274 -48.45 -6.65 -6.03
C LEU A 274 -47.78 -7.90 -6.56
N HIS A 275 -46.62 -8.29 -6.01
CA HIS A 275 -45.97 -9.55 -6.38
C HIS A 275 -46.87 -10.76 -6.15
N GLY A 276 -47.59 -10.83 -5.06
CA GLY A 276 -48.57 -11.93 -4.81
C GLY A 276 -49.74 -11.91 -5.83
N TRP A 277 -50.13 -10.78 -6.39
CA TRP A 277 -51.08 -10.71 -7.48
C TRP A 277 -50.48 -11.19 -8.80
N ALA A 278 -49.23 -10.86 -9.08
CA ALA A 278 -48.50 -11.30 -10.27
C ALA A 278 -48.29 -12.82 -10.27
N GLU A 279 -47.97 -13.41 -9.14
CA GLU A 279 -47.87 -14.86 -8.97
C GLU A 279 -49.16 -15.57 -9.34
N ARG A 280 -50.30 -15.07 -8.87
CA ARG A 280 -51.63 -15.58 -9.24
C ARG A 280 -51.96 -15.40 -10.74
N ALA A 281 -51.50 -14.28 -11.32
CA ALA A 281 -51.63 -14.00 -12.75
C ALA A 281 -50.84 -15.02 -13.61
N ARG A 282 -49.67 -15.41 -13.18
CA ARG A 282 -48.81 -16.40 -13.86
C ARG A 282 -49.34 -17.84 -13.73
N GLN A 283 -50.06 -18.17 -12.66
CA GLN A 283 -50.63 -19.49 -12.40
C GLN A 283 -51.97 -19.71 -13.12
N LYS A 284 -52.63 -18.66 -13.63
CA LYS A 284 -53.86 -18.81 -14.38
C LYS A 284 -53.54 -19.39 -15.76
N PRO A 285 -54.11 -20.53 -16.20
CA PRO A 285 -53.94 -21.05 -17.52
C PRO A 285 -54.40 -20.00 -18.53
N LYS A 286 -53.58 -19.73 -19.55
CA LYS A 286 -53.98 -18.89 -20.71
C LYS A 286 -55.29 -19.44 -21.24
N GLY A 287 -56.38 -18.67 -21.08
CA GLY A 287 -57.67 -19.00 -21.69
C GLY A 287 -57.54 -19.30 -23.17
N PRO A 288 -58.49 -20.05 -23.74
CA PRO A 288 -58.40 -20.48 -25.13
C PRO A 288 -58.22 -19.27 -26.06
N ARG A 289 -57.23 -19.36 -26.96
CA ARG A 289 -57.05 -18.40 -28.04
C ARG A 289 -58.38 -18.41 -28.83
N VAL A 290 -59.09 -17.26 -28.79
CA VAL A 290 -60.20 -17.06 -29.69
C VAL A 290 -59.66 -17.23 -31.12
N GLY A 291 -60.08 -18.30 -31.77
CA GLY A 291 -59.63 -18.61 -33.12
C GLY A 291 -60.11 -17.51 -34.05
N GLY A 292 -59.14 -16.92 -34.76
CA GLY A 292 -59.45 -16.01 -35.88
C GLY A 292 -60.20 -16.80 -36.93
N GLY A 293 -61.48 -16.56 -37.05
CA GLY A 293 -62.28 -17.04 -38.15
C GLY A 293 -61.72 -16.50 -39.47
N ARG A 294 -61.39 -17.43 -40.35
CA ARG A 294 -61.24 -17.15 -41.78
C ARG A 294 -62.65 -16.82 -42.32
N ASN A 295 -62.73 -15.72 -43.01
CA ASN A 295 -63.50 -15.56 -44.22
C ASN A 295 -62.81 -14.51 -45.05
#